data_252f5cfa974563408c818b4c15e3efcd
#
_entry.id   252f5cfa974563408c818b4c15e3efcd
#
_cell.length_a   1.000
_cell.length_b   1.000
_cell.length_c   1.000
_cell.angle_alpha   90.00
_cell.angle_beta   90.00
_cell.angle_gamma   90.00
#
_symmetry.space_group_name_H-M   'P 1'
#
loop_
_entity.id
_entity.type
_entity.pdbx_description
1 polymer ?
#
loop_
_entity_poly.entity_id
_entity_poly.type
_entity_poly.pdbx_seq_one_letter_code
_entity_poly.pdbx_strand_id
1 'polypeptide(L)'
;MVAFQIERICKKLNVKYHRWCDSGDLQSVEMLHAIVLTANRTPHIKHWLPTRENKIVKDYKATYGEIPGNLCIRVSSTMIGDNPIKGNANTSTVHRKDGPVFGKECLAYRTNIDNRVLTQLEFNEFKALNKEQKAKSKIDLGHCGSCRACWSKDVPNISYPLH
;
A
#
# COMPACT_ATOMS: atom_id res chain seq x y z
N MET A 1 6.17 -23.40 1.34
CA MET A 1 7.30 -22.70 2.01
C MET A 1 6.99 -21.23 2.31
N VAL A 2 6.59 -20.39 1.34
CA VAL A 2 6.33 -18.94 1.53
C VAL A 2 5.27 -18.64 2.60
N ALA A 3 4.10 -19.27 2.54
CA ALA A 3 3.02 -19.11 3.52
C ALA A 3 3.51 -19.32 4.97
N PHE A 4 4.26 -20.38 5.20
CA PHE A 4 4.84 -20.69 6.52
C PHE A 4 5.80 -19.61 7.01
N GLN A 5 6.64 -19.05 6.12
CA GLN A 5 7.56 -17.98 6.50
C GLN A 5 6.81 -16.68 6.84
N ILE A 6 5.81 -16.32 6.05
CA ILE A 6 4.97 -15.14 6.33
C ILE A 6 4.27 -15.30 7.68
N GLU A 7 3.66 -16.45 7.94
CA GLU A 7 2.96 -16.74 9.19
C GLU A 7 3.92 -16.65 10.40
N ARG A 8 5.10 -17.27 10.29
CA ARG A 8 6.15 -17.23 11.34
C ARG A 8 6.61 -15.79 11.63
N ILE A 9 6.85 -14.99 10.58
CA ILE A 9 7.28 -13.59 10.73
C ILE A 9 6.16 -12.75 11.35
N CYS A 10 4.94 -12.86 10.83
CA CYS A 10 3.80 -12.14 11.36
C CYS A 10 3.53 -12.46 12.84
N LYS A 11 3.67 -13.74 13.23
CA LYS A 11 3.56 -14.16 14.63
C LYS A 11 4.68 -13.57 15.50
N LYS A 12 5.95 -13.63 15.03
CA LYS A 12 7.11 -13.07 15.75
C LYS A 12 6.96 -11.56 15.98
N LEU A 13 6.44 -10.83 15.00
CA LEU A 13 6.26 -9.37 15.05
C LEU A 13 4.90 -8.96 15.65
N ASN A 14 4.05 -9.92 16.03
CA ASN A 14 2.68 -9.67 16.49
C ASN A 14 1.87 -8.80 15.52
N VAL A 15 1.99 -9.04 14.21
CA VAL A 15 1.27 -8.32 13.17
C VAL A 15 0.40 -9.26 12.33
N LYS A 16 -0.69 -8.73 11.75
CA LYS A 16 -1.63 -9.48 10.89
C LYS A 16 -1.69 -8.92 9.47
N TYR A 17 -0.65 -8.21 9.06
CA TYR A 17 -0.59 -7.49 7.78
C TYR A 17 0.70 -7.83 7.05
N HIS A 18 0.57 -8.20 5.78
CA HIS A 18 1.69 -8.48 4.90
C HIS A 18 1.57 -7.66 3.62
N ARG A 19 2.68 -7.08 3.15
CA ARG A 19 2.78 -6.41 1.86
C ARG A 19 3.62 -7.25 0.91
N TRP A 20 3.13 -7.41 -0.31
CA TRP A 20 3.86 -8.01 -1.42
C TRP A 20 4.61 -6.96 -2.23
N CYS A 21 5.61 -7.37 -2.99
CA CYS A 21 6.32 -6.53 -3.95
C CYS A 21 6.81 -5.23 -3.32
N ASP A 22 7.68 -5.33 -2.33
CA ASP A 22 8.33 -4.17 -1.71
C ASP A 22 9.31 -3.50 -2.68
N SER A 23 9.96 -4.32 -3.54
CA SER A 23 10.71 -3.90 -4.72
C SER A 23 10.28 -4.78 -5.92
N GLY A 24 10.16 -4.17 -7.09
CA GLY A 24 9.66 -4.85 -8.30
C GLY A 24 8.12 -4.87 -8.37
N ASP A 25 7.58 -5.62 -9.33
CA ASP A 25 6.15 -5.76 -9.60
C ASP A 25 5.81 -7.20 -10.01
N LEU A 26 4.54 -7.50 -10.24
CA LEU A 26 4.10 -8.78 -10.81
C LEU A 26 4.77 -9.00 -12.17
N GLN A 27 5.24 -10.22 -12.38
CA GLN A 27 5.91 -10.61 -13.63
C GLN A 27 5.07 -11.57 -14.48
N SER A 28 4.16 -12.32 -13.85
CA SER A 28 3.32 -13.29 -14.56
C SER A 28 2.04 -13.63 -13.79
N VAL A 29 1.11 -14.27 -14.50
CA VAL A 29 -0.13 -14.83 -13.93
C VAL A 29 0.18 -15.92 -12.90
N GLU A 30 1.22 -16.72 -13.13
CA GLU A 30 1.66 -17.80 -12.23
C GLU A 30 2.19 -17.21 -10.91
N MET A 31 2.93 -16.08 -10.97
CA MET A 31 3.36 -15.38 -9.76
C MET A 31 2.15 -14.91 -8.95
N LEU A 32 1.15 -14.32 -9.60
CA LEU A 32 -0.09 -13.94 -8.91
C LEU A 32 -0.84 -15.15 -8.34
N HIS A 33 -0.86 -16.26 -9.08
CA HIS A 33 -1.46 -17.52 -8.58
C HIS A 33 -0.76 -18.02 -7.30
N ALA A 34 0.56 -18.00 -7.26
CA ALA A 34 1.32 -18.36 -6.06
C ALA A 34 1.02 -17.44 -4.85
N ILE A 35 0.83 -16.15 -5.11
CA ILE A 35 0.42 -15.15 -4.08
C ILE A 35 -0.98 -15.49 -3.56
N VAL A 36 -1.93 -15.76 -4.45
CA VAL A 36 -3.31 -16.13 -4.07
C VAL A 36 -3.34 -17.44 -3.26
N LEU A 37 -2.60 -18.47 -3.68
CA LEU A 37 -2.48 -19.71 -2.91
C LEU A 37 -1.90 -19.46 -1.52
N THR A 38 -0.93 -18.55 -1.41
CA THR A 38 -0.35 -18.16 -0.12
C THR A 38 -1.37 -17.43 0.76
N ALA A 39 -2.13 -16.49 0.20
CA ALA A 39 -3.19 -15.79 0.93
C ALA A 39 -4.28 -16.75 1.43
N ASN A 40 -4.70 -17.73 0.61
CA ASN A 40 -5.66 -18.77 1.01
C ASN A 40 -5.15 -19.63 2.17
N ARG A 41 -3.84 -19.90 2.24
CA ARG A 41 -3.22 -20.68 3.32
C ARG A 41 -3.00 -19.87 4.61
N THR A 42 -3.14 -18.55 4.54
CA THR A 42 -2.96 -17.63 5.67
C THR A 42 -4.20 -16.72 5.86
N PRO A 43 -5.40 -17.28 6.06
CA PRO A 43 -6.67 -16.53 6.04
C PRO A 43 -6.76 -15.46 7.15
N HIS A 44 -6.01 -15.61 8.24
CA HIS A 44 -5.94 -14.67 9.36
C HIS A 44 -4.97 -13.50 9.10
N ILE A 45 -4.21 -13.51 8.01
CA ILE A 45 -3.30 -12.43 7.61
C ILE A 45 -3.96 -11.64 6.48
N LYS A 46 -3.97 -10.31 6.60
CA LYS A 46 -4.38 -9.40 5.52
C LYS A 46 -3.19 -9.12 4.60
N HIS A 47 -3.37 -9.40 3.32
CA HIS A 47 -2.35 -9.18 2.29
C HIS A 47 -2.67 -7.94 1.47
N TRP A 48 -1.65 -7.18 1.13
CA TRP A 48 -1.71 -6.07 0.19
C TRP A 48 -0.69 -6.28 -0.92
N LEU A 49 -1.17 -6.23 -2.16
CA LEU A 49 -0.35 -6.31 -3.37
C LEU A 49 -0.53 -5.03 -4.19
N PRO A 50 0.40 -4.07 -4.12
CA PRO A 50 0.47 -2.99 -5.09
C PRO A 50 1.02 -3.51 -6.42
N THR A 51 0.43 -3.10 -7.54
CA THR A 51 0.92 -3.49 -8.88
C THR A 51 0.52 -2.46 -9.94
N ARG A 52 1.32 -2.33 -10.99
CA ARG A 52 0.96 -1.63 -12.24
C ARG A 52 0.46 -2.59 -13.32
N GLU A 53 0.61 -3.88 -13.11
CA GLU A 53 0.34 -4.94 -14.08
C GLU A 53 -1.16 -5.29 -14.16
N ASN A 54 -1.98 -4.32 -14.60
CA ASN A 54 -3.42 -4.48 -14.75
C ASN A 54 -3.80 -5.66 -15.65
N LYS A 55 -3.01 -5.90 -16.70
CA LYS A 55 -3.24 -7.03 -17.62
C LYS A 55 -3.12 -8.36 -16.88
N ILE A 56 -2.06 -8.55 -16.09
CA ILE A 56 -1.84 -9.79 -15.32
C ILE A 56 -3.01 -10.05 -14.37
N VAL A 57 -3.50 -9.00 -13.70
CA VAL A 57 -4.65 -9.12 -12.78
C VAL A 57 -5.92 -9.53 -13.51
N LYS A 58 -6.18 -9.00 -14.71
CA LYS A 58 -7.33 -9.36 -15.55
C LYS A 58 -7.22 -10.80 -16.08
N ASP A 59 -6.05 -11.17 -16.60
CA ASP A 59 -5.78 -12.50 -17.14
C ASP A 59 -5.91 -13.55 -16.03
N TYR A 60 -5.43 -13.25 -14.81
CA TYR A 60 -5.60 -14.11 -13.65
C TYR A 60 -7.08 -14.38 -13.35
N LYS A 61 -7.89 -13.31 -13.28
CA LYS A 61 -9.33 -13.45 -12.99
C LYS A 61 -10.06 -14.26 -14.06
N ALA A 62 -9.68 -14.08 -15.33
CA ALA A 62 -10.25 -14.85 -16.43
C ALA A 62 -9.87 -16.34 -16.37
N THR A 63 -8.66 -16.67 -15.90
CA THR A 63 -8.13 -18.04 -15.89
C THR A 63 -8.48 -18.80 -14.60
N TYR A 64 -8.35 -18.14 -13.44
CA TYR A 64 -8.42 -18.77 -12.12
C TYR A 64 -9.58 -18.28 -11.25
N GLY A 65 -10.30 -17.23 -11.67
CA GLY A 65 -11.47 -16.71 -10.97
C GLY A 65 -11.14 -15.68 -9.88
N GLU A 66 -11.82 -15.76 -8.75
CA GLU A 66 -11.86 -14.70 -7.74
C GLU A 66 -10.60 -14.58 -6.88
N ILE A 67 -10.35 -13.36 -6.43
CA ILE A 67 -9.29 -13.03 -5.48
C ILE A 67 -9.82 -13.18 -4.04
N PRO A 68 -9.12 -13.92 -3.14
CA PRO A 68 -9.58 -14.17 -1.78
C PRO A 68 -9.79 -12.87 -0.98
N GLY A 69 -10.73 -12.92 -0.02
CA GLY A 69 -11.16 -11.76 0.75
C GLY A 69 -10.05 -11.07 1.56
N ASN A 70 -9.03 -11.82 1.95
CA ASN A 70 -7.88 -11.32 2.71
C ASN A 70 -6.73 -10.78 1.83
N LEU A 71 -6.85 -10.78 0.49
CA LEU A 71 -5.88 -10.20 -0.44
C LEU A 71 -6.47 -8.98 -1.14
N CYS A 72 -5.95 -7.80 -0.85
CA CYS A 72 -6.26 -6.55 -1.53
C CYS A 72 -5.21 -6.27 -2.62
N ILE A 73 -5.59 -6.40 -3.89
CA ILE A 73 -4.75 -6.02 -5.03
C ILE A 73 -5.11 -4.60 -5.42
N ARG A 74 -4.14 -3.67 -5.37
CA ARG A 74 -4.30 -2.29 -5.79
C ARG A 74 -3.58 -2.03 -7.09
N VAL A 75 -4.33 -1.78 -8.14
CA VAL A 75 -3.76 -1.44 -9.45
C VAL A 75 -3.47 0.05 -9.49
N SER A 76 -2.19 0.37 -9.62
CA SER A 76 -1.70 1.75 -9.63
C SER A 76 -1.85 2.38 -11.01
N SER A 77 -2.28 3.65 -11.05
CA SER A 77 -2.24 4.46 -12.26
C SER A 77 -0.80 4.64 -12.75
N THR A 78 -0.63 4.77 -14.06
CA THR A 78 0.69 4.76 -14.71
C THR A 78 1.42 6.08 -14.58
N MET A 79 0.67 7.20 -14.58
CA MET A 79 1.24 8.55 -14.53
C MET A 79 0.79 9.32 -13.29
N ILE A 80 1.59 10.34 -12.94
CA ILE A 80 1.26 11.26 -11.85
C ILE A 80 0.08 12.14 -12.27
N GLY A 81 -0.95 12.19 -11.45
CA GLY A 81 -2.16 12.98 -11.71
C GLY A 81 -3.23 12.24 -12.51
N ASP A 82 -2.97 11.02 -12.94
CA ASP A 82 -3.96 10.19 -13.61
C ASP A 82 -5.15 9.83 -12.70
N ASN A 83 -6.29 9.62 -13.34
CA ASN A 83 -7.47 9.05 -12.69
C ASN A 83 -7.24 7.58 -12.28
N PRO A 84 -8.00 7.08 -11.29
CA PRO A 84 -8.01 5.66 -10.95
C PRO A 84 -8.32 4.79 -12.17
N ILE A 85 -7.61 3.68 -12.33
CA ILE A 85 -7.77 2.76 -13.47
C ILE A 85 -9.16 2.11 -13.42
N LYS A 86 -9.94 2.31 -14.47
CA LYS A 86 -11.29 1.75 -14.59
C LYS A 86 -11.27 0.22 -14.64
N GLY A 87 -12.35 -0.39 -14.13
CA GLY A 87 -12.52 -1.85 -14.13
C GLY A 87 -11.79 -2.59 -13.02
N ASN A 88 -11.20 -1.86 -12.05
CA ASN A 88 -10.61 -2.44 -10.84
C ASN A 88 -11.34 -1.92 -9.60
N ALA A 89 -11.65 -2.83 -8.68
CA ALA A 89 -12.32 -2.47 -7.43
C ALA A 89 -11.42 -1.67 -6.47
N ASN A 90 -10.11 -1.95 -6.50
CA ASN A 90 -9.14 -1.28 -5.65
C ASN A 90 -7.98 -0.75 -6.51
N THR A 91 -7.75 0.55 -6.39
CA THR A 91 -6.75 1.28 -7.19
C THR A 91 -5.88 2.16 -6.32
N SER A 92 -4.79 2.66 -6.89
CA SER A 92 -4.01 3.74 -6.31
C SER A 92 -3.57 4.75 -7.36
N THR A 93 -3.41 5.99 -6.94
CA THR A 93 -3.01 7.14 -7.77
C THR A 93 -1.88 7.89 -7.07
N VAL A 94 -1.14 8.69 -7.84
CA VAL A 94 -0.17 9.64 -7.29
C VAL A 94 -0.60 11.05 -7.67
N HIS A 95 -0.68 11.96 -6.70
CA HIS A 95 -1.06 13.35 -6.93
C HIS A 95 0.09 14.31 -6.64
N ARG A 96 0.11 15.44 -7.35
CA ARG A 96 0.97 16.59 -7.03
C ARG A 96 0.38 17.37 -5.87
N LYS A 97 1.18 18.24 -5.22
CA LYS A 97 0.76 19.05 -4.07
C LYS A 97 -0.56 19.80 -4.31
N ASP A 98 -0.73 20.35 -5.50
CA ASP A 98 -1.91 21.13 -5.89
C ASP A 98 -2.82 20.38 -6.89
N GLY A 99 -2.61 19.06 -7.03
CA GLY A 99 -3.38 18.20 -7.93
C GLY A 99 -4.57 17.53 -7.24
N PRO A 100 -5.48 16.95 -8.03
CA PRO A 100 -6.66 16.30 -7.50
C PRO A 100 -6.30 15.06 -6.67
N VAL A 101 -6.89 14.95 -5.50
CA VAL A 101 -6.80 13.76 -4.63
C VAL A 101 -7.98 12.85 -4.91
N PHE A 102 -7.73 11.66 -5.44
CA PHE A 102 -8.78 10.67 -5.71
C PHE A 102 -8.90 9.70 -4.53
N GLY A 103 -10.09 9.65 -3.93
CA GLY A 103 -10.37 8.76 -2.81
C GLY A 103 -9.65 9.15 -1.52
N LYS A 104 -9.07 8.16 -0.83
CA LYS A 104 -8.39 8.37 0.45
C LYS A 104 -6.95 8.82 0.25
N GLU A 105 -6.58 9.99 0.77
CA GLU A 105 -5.18 10.42 0.80
C GLU A 105 -4.36 9.57 1.78
N CYS A 106 -3.16 9.19 1.35
CA CYS A 106 -2.17 8.55 2.21
C CYS A 106 -1.41 9.60 3.00
N LEU A 107 -1.58 9.62 4.32
CA LEU A 107 -0.92 10.58 5.22
C LEU A 107 0.37 10.04 5.84
N ALA A 108 0.87 8.88 5.41
CA ALA A 108 2.09 8.28 5.96
C ALA A 108 3.28 9.24 5.92
N TYR A 109 3.41 10.06 4.87
CA TYR A 109 4.50 11.02 4.71
C TYR A 109 4.62 12.05 5.83
N ARG A 110 3.53 12.32 6.56
CA ARG A 110 3.48 13.24 7.70
C ARG A 110 3.00 12.60 9.00
N THR A 111 2.96 11.27 9.05
CA THR A 111 2.64 10.50 10.25
C THR A 111 3.93 10.06 10.91
N ASN A 112 4.10 10.34 12.21
CA ASN A 112 5.27 9.91 12.97
C ASN A 112 5.08 8.50 13.54
N ILE A 113 6.15 7.99 14.16
CA ILE A 113 6.18 6.65 14.76
C ILE A 113 5.14 6.48 15.88
N ASP A 114 4.77 7.55 16.58
CA ASP A 114 3.77 7.55 17.65
C ASP A 114 2.32 7.66 17.14
N ASN A 115 2.10 7.45 15.85
CA ASN A 115 0.81 7.58 15.15
C ASN A 115 0.24 9.00 15.08
N ARG A 116 1.01 10.02 15.45
CA ARG A 116 0.59 11.41 15.30
C ARG A 116 0.72 11.83 13.84
N VAL A 117 -0.36 12.34 13.26
CA VAL A 117 -0.35 12.96 11.94
C VAL A 117 -0.07 14.45 12.14
N LEU A 118 1.05 14.94 11.61
CA LEU A 118 1.36 16.37 11.62
C LEU A 118 0.34 17.13 10.77
N THR A 119 -0.02 18.34 11.21
CA THR A 119 -0.73 19.28 10.35
C THR A 119 0.14 19.67 9.15
N GLN A 120 -0.47 20.23 8.11
CA GLN A 120 0.31 20.67 6.93
C GLN A 120 1.34 21.77 7.30
N LEU A 121 1.01 22.65 8.25
CA LEU A 121 1.91 23.67 8.75
C LEU A 121 3.12 23.06 9.46
N GLU A 122 2.89 22.19 10.47
CA GLU A 122 3.96 21.48 11.19
C GLU A 122 4.87 20.68 10.25
N PHE A 123 4.28 20.03 9.24
CA PHE A 123 5.05 19.29 8.25
C PHE A 123 5.93 20.21 7.39
N ASN A 124 5.42 21.35 6.96
CA ASN A 124 6.18 22.34 6.20
C ASN A 124 7.34 22.91 7.04
N GLU A 125 7.08 23.22 8.32
CA GLU A 125 8.11 23.67 9.27
C GLU A 125 9.18 22.60 9.46
N PHE A 126 8.79 21.33 9.68
CA PHE A 126 9.73 20.22 9.77
C PHE A 126 10.56 20.05 8.49
N LYS A 127 9.96 20.18 7.30
CA LYS A 127 10.69 20.09 6.02
C LYS A 127 11.74 21.19 5.87
N ALA A 128 11.48 22.37 6.39
CA ALA A 128 12.41 23.53 6.34
C ALA A 128 13.63 23.37 7.25
N LEU A 129 13.58 22.46 8.24
CA LEU A 129 14.71 22.18 9.13
C LEU A 129 15.89 21.56 8.35
N ASN A 130 17.11 21.93 8.75
CA ASN A 130 18.32 21.26 8.27
C ASN A 130 18.49 19.86 8.90
N LYS A 131 19.49 19.10 8.44
CA LYS A 131 19.71 17.70 8.89
C LYS A 131 19.95 17.59 10.41
N GLU A 132 20.70 18.51 10.99
CA GLU A 132 21.01 18.52 12.42
C GLU A 132 19.76 18.84 13.26
N GLN A 133 18.99 19.83 12.85
CA GLN A 133 17.73 20.21 13.49
C GLN A 133 16.69 19.07 13.41
N LYS A 134 16.59 18.39 12.26
CA LYS A 134 15.72 17.20 12.10
C LYS A 134 16.11 16.09 13.07
N ALA A 135 17.40 15.83 13.22
CA ALA A 135 17.88 14.82 14.16
C ALA A 135 17.54 15.18 15.63
N LYS A 136 17.64 16.47 15.99
CA LYS A 136 17.28 16.97 17.34
C LYS A 136 15.78 16.97 17.61
N SER A 137 14.94 17.09 16.57
CA SER A 137 13.48 17.17 16.74
C SER A 137 12.85 15.86 17.22
N LYS A 138 13.55 14.72 17.09
CA LYS A 138 13.05 13.35 17.38
C LYS A 138 11.78 12.99 16.60
N ILE A 139 11.45 13.73 15.54
CA ILE A 139 10.32 13.44 14.67
C ILE A 139 10.79 12.45 13.60
N ASP A 140 10.22 11.25 13.63
CA ASP A 140 10.46 10.19 12.63
C ASP A 140 9.19 10.00 11.81
N LEU A 141 9.20 10.45 10.55
CA LEU A 141 8.05 10.44 9.65
C LEU A 141 8.13 9.28 8.65
N GLY A 142 7.03 9.01 7.98
CA GLY A 142 6.93 7.97 6.96
C GLY A 142 6.24 6.71 7.46
N HIS A 143 5.51 6.78 8.56
CA HIS A 143 4.83 5.66 9.17
C HIS A 143 3.35 5.60 8.79
N CYS A 144 2.82 4.39 8.57
CA CYS A 144 1.39 4.18 8.35
C CYS A 144 0.55 4.37 9.63
N GLY A 145 1.20 4.38 10.79
CA GLY A 145 0.53 4.45 12.07
C GLY A 145 -0.51 3.33 12.23
N SER A 146 -1.69 3.68 12.70
CA SER A 146 -2.84 2.77 12.81
C SER A 146 -3.61 2.58 11.50
N CYS A 147 -3.27 3.34 10.44
CA CYS A 147 -3.94 3.23 9.14
C CYS A 147 -3.68 1.87 8.49
N ARG A 148 -4.74 1.22 8.01
CA ARG A 148 -4.68 -0.06 7.29
C ARG A 148 -5.45 -0.01 5.97
N ALA A 149 -5.66 1.18 5.42
CA ALA A 149 -6.43 1.41 4.21
C ALA A 149 -5.90 0.62 3.00
N CYS A 150 -4.58 0.45 2.88
CA CYS A 150 -3.96 -0.30 1.79
C CYS A 150 -4.41 -1.77 1.74
N TRP A 151 -4.72 -2.37 2.88
CA TRP A 151 -5.18 -3.75 3.03
C TRP A 151 -6.71 -3.90 2.99
N SER A 152 -7.47 -2.79 2.96
CA SER A 152 -8.94 -2.83 2.94
C SER A 152 -9.48 -2.79 1.52
N LYS A 153 -10.35 -3.74 1.18
CA LYS A 153 -11.11 -3.73 -0.07
C LYS A 153 -12.22 -2.66 -0.08
N ASP A 154 -12.63 -2.18 1.08
CA ASP A 154 -13.68 -1.15 1.24
C ASP A 154 -13.19 0.25 0.85
N VAL A 155 -11.88 0.44 0.69
CA VAL A 155 -11.28 1.68 0.22
C VAL A 155 -11.00 1.57 -1.28
N PRO A 156 -11.82 2.18 -2.17
CA PRO A 156 -11.70 2.00 -3.61
C PRO A 156 -10.38 2.52 -4.17
N ASN A 157 -9.96 3.73 -3.77
CA ASN A 157 -8.71 4.32 -4.21
C ASN A 157 -7.91 4.93 -3.05
N ILE A 158 -6.59 4.80 -3.13
CA ILE A 158 -5.65 5.52 -2.27
C ILE A 158 -4.79 6.43 -3.13
N SER A 159 -4.76 7.70 -2.76
CA SER A 159 -3.94 8.71 -3.44
C SER A 159 -2.68 8.98 -2.62
N TYR A 160 -1.53 8.74 -3.23
CA TYR A 160 -0.22 9.00 -2.62
C TYR A 160 0.30 10.36 -3.07
N PRO A 161 0.75 11.24 -2.16
CA PRO A 161 1.38 12.48 -2.55
C PRO A 161 2.74 12.20 -3.19
N LEU A 162 3.07 12.97 -4.22
CA LEU A 162 4.40 12.99 -4.82
C LEU A 162 5.38 13.65 -3.83
N HIS A 163 6.46 12.94 -3.51
CA HIS A 163 7.53 13.40 -2.60
C HIS A 163 8.72 13.97 -3.35
#